data_45893db62df21f31a1658474f916b928
#
_entry.id   45893db62df21f31a1658474f916b928
#
_cell.length_a   1.000
_cell.length_b   1.000
_cell.length_c   1.000
_cell.angle_alpha   90.00
_cell.angle_beta   90.00
_cell.angle_gamma   90.00
#
_symmetry.space_group_name_H-M   'P 1'
#
loop_
_entity.id
_entity.type
_entity.pdbx_description
1 polymer ?
#
loop_
_entity_poly.entity_id
_entity_poly.type
_entity_poly.pdbx_seq_one_letter_code
_entity_poly.pdbx_strand_id
1 'polypeptide(L)'
;VVGLGYRMTPEKMEQVAADCPLQVALRREEWNDVDENAIMVWLDEKPYHFHIGYLPKEVAAVIAPKLDAGELEIEQAWLASVDPVHAKGEIVVKGRKMKSLQKREI
;
A
#
# COMPACT_ATOMS: atom_id res chain seq x y z
N VAL A 1 3.77 -1.12 6.47
CA VAL A 1 2.68 -0.12 6.59
C VAL A 1 2.94 0.76 7.78
N VAL A 2 2.84 2.05 7.56
CA VAL A 2 3.04 3.03 8.62
C VAL A 2 1.68 3.55 9.07
N GLY A 3 1.49 3.72 10.36
CA GLY A 3 0.29 4.35 10.91
C GLY A 3 -0.82 3.41 11.33
N LEU A 4 -0.59 2.11 11.37
CA LEU A 4 -1.63 1.17 11.77
C LEU A 4 -2.22 1.51 13.14
N GLY A 5 -1.37 1.89 14.09
CA GLY A 5 -1.82 2.18 15.45
C GLY A 5 -2.72 3.40 15.55
N TYR A 6 -2.72 4.25 14.54
CA TYR A 6 -3.58 5.42 14.52
C TYR A 6 -4.91 5.14 13.83
N ARG A 7 -5.03 4.02 13.12
CA ARG A 7 -6.21 3.73 12.31
C ARG A 7 -6.97 2.49 12.74
N MET A 8 -6.39 1.67 13.59
CA MET A 8 -7.04 0.47 14.09
C MET A 8 -6.83 0.34 15.58
N THR A 9 -7.86 -0.11 16.28
CA THR A 9 -7.73 -0.45 17.68
C THR A 9 -6.93 -1.75 17.80
N PRO A 10 -6.38 -2.07 18.96
CA PRO A 10 -5.69 -3.34 19.14
C PRO A 10 -6.56 -4.54 18.81
N GLU A 11 -7.85 -4.49 19.17
CA GLU A 11 -8.78 -5.58 18.87
C GLU A 11 -8.97 -5.75 17.37
N LYS A 12 -9.08 -4.64 16.64
CA LYS A 12 -9.23 -4.71 15.19
C LYS A 12 -7.96 -5.24 14.54
N MET A 13 -6.79 -4.85 15.05
CA MET A 13 -5.53 -5.37 14.52
C MET A 13 -5.43 -6.88 14.72
N GLU A 14 -5.92 -7.39 15.84
CA GLU A 14 -5.92 -8.84 16.08
C GLU A 14 -6.85 -9.56 15.12
N GLN A 15 -8.01 -8.97 14.83
CA GLN A 15 -8.95 -9.57 13.88
C GLN A 15 -8.33 -9.62 12.49
N VAL A 16 -7.73 -8.51 12.08
CA VAL A 16 -7.11 -8.43 10.75
C VAL A 16 -5.93 -9.39 10.66
N ALA A 17 -5.14 -9.47 11.73
CA ALA A 17 -4.00 -10.39 11.76
C ALA A 17 -4.44 -11.84 11.60
N ALA A 18 -5.55 -12.21 12.22
CA ALA A 18 -6.07 -13.56 12.14
C ALA A 18 -6.57 -13.90 10.73
N ASP A 19 -7.03 -12.89 10.00
CA ASP A 19 -7.58 -13.09 8.66
C ASP A 19 -6.55 -12.94 7.54
N CYS A 20 -5.33 -12.51 7.86
CA CYS A 20 -4.29 -12.35 6.84
C CYS A 20 -3.92 -13.70 6.21
N PRO A 21 -3.51 -13.69 4.95
CA PRO A 21 -3.26 -12.50 4.11
C PRO A 21 -4.56 -11.92 3.55
N LEU A 22 -4.58 -10.61 3.39
CA LEU A 22 -5.75 -9.90 2.88
C LEU A 22 -5.34 -8.97 1.75
N GLN A 23 -6.16 -8.88 0.74
CA GLN A 23 -5.89 -8.00 -0.38
C GLN A 23 -5.94 -6.54 0.04
N VAL A 24 -5.05 -5.75 -0.49
CA VAL A 24 -5.04 -4.30 -0.26
C VAL A 24 -5.02 -3.57 -1.59
N ALA A 25 -5.47 -2.33 -1.57
CA ALA A 25 -5.35 -1.42 -2.69
C ALA A 25 -4.36 -0.33 -2.30
N LEU A 26 -3.47 0.01 -3.21
CA LEU A 26 -2.50 1.09 -3.01
C LEU A 26 -2.99 2.28 -3.80
N ARG A 27 -3.15 3.43 -3.13
CA ARG A 27 -3.68 4.63 -3.77
C ARG A 27 -2.77 5.81 -3.54
N ARG A 28 -2.45 6.51 -4.62
CA ARG A 28 -1.66 7.73 -4.54
C ARG A 28 -2.46 8.83 -3.83
N GLU A 29 -1.77 9.59 -2.99
CA GLU A 29 -2.37 10.74 -2.34
C GLU A 29 -1.50 11.94 -2.70
N GLU A 30 -1.62 12.41 -3.93
CA GLU A 30 -0.77 13.49 -4.45
C GLU A 30 -0.94 14.78 -3.70
N TRP A 31 -2.11 14.99 -3.12
CA TRP A 31 -2.41 16.21 -2.39
C TRP A 31 -1.94 16.19 -0.94
N ASN A 32 -1.17 15.19 -0.57
CA ASN A 32 -0.67 15.09 0.81
C ASN A 32 0.33 16.23 1.08
N ASP A 33 0.06 17.03 2.10
CA ASP A 33 0.88 18.20 2.41
C ASP A 33 2.25 17.84 3.00
N VAL A 34 2.35 16.66 3.58
CA VAL A 34 3.60 16.23 4.24
C VAL A 34 4.50 15.49 3.27
N ASP A 35 3.93 14.69 2.38
CA ASP A 35 4.70 13.86 1.47
C ASP A 35 3.97 13.74 0.14
N GLU A 36 4.46 14.42 -0.88
CA GLU A 36 3.83 14.39 -2.20
C GLU A 36 3.88 13.00 -2.84
N ASN A 37 4.74 12.12 -2.33
CA ASN A 37 4.83 10.74 -2.83
C ASN A 37 3.98 9.76 -2.04
N ALA A 38 3.14 10.25 -1.13
CA ALA A 38 2.37 9.37 -0.25
C ALA A 38 1.54 8.36 -1.01
N ILE A 39 1.56 7.13 -0.56
CA ILE A 39 0.76 6.04 -1.10
C ILE A 39 -0.03 5.43 0.03
N MET A 40 -1.34 5.59 -0.02
CA MET A 40 -2.24 5.03 0.98
C MET A 40 -2.38 3.54 0.80
N VAL A 41 -2.52 2.82 1.91
CA VAL A 41 -2.83 1.40 1.89
C VAL A 41 -4.24 1.23 2.43
N TRP A 42 -5.10 0.62 1.62
CA TRP A 42 -6.48 0.33 2.01
C TRP A 42 -6.68 -1.17 2.04
N LEU A 43 -7.32 -1.68 3.11
CA LEU A 43 -7.77 -3.06 3.07
C LEU A 43 -8.94 -3.10 2.09
N ASP A 44 -8.91 -4.08 1.21
CA ASP A 44 -9.89 -4.16 0.13
C ASP A 44 -10.27 -5.62 -0.10
N GLU A 45 -10.69 -6.27 0.97
CA GLU A 45 -11.16 -7.65 0.92
C GLU A 45 -12.23 -7.82 1.99
N LYS A 46 -13.43 -8.18 1.59
CA LYS A 46 -14.55 -8.29 2.52
C LYS A 46 -14.21 -9.15 3.72
N PRO A 47 -14.61 -8.77 4.92
CA PRO A 47 -15.53 -7.66 5.22
C PRO A 47 -14.81 -6.33 5.41
N TYR A 48 -13.53 -6.25 5.08
CA TYR A 48 -12.74 -5.05 5.32
C TYR A 48 -12.69 -4.14 4.11
N HIS A 49 -12.94 -2.85 4.36
CA HIS A 49 -12.78 -1.86 3.30
C HIS A 49 -12.53 -0.51 3.97
N PHE A 50 -11.29 -0.26 4.35
CA PHE A 50 -10.93 1.00 4.97
C PHE A 50 -9.42 1.26 4.91
N HIS A 51 -9.06 2.53 5.08
CA HIS A 51 -7.67 2.98 5.01
C HIS A 51 -6.93 2.55 6.26
N ILE A 52 -5.84 1.82 6.12
CA ILE A 52 -5.10 1.30 7.26
C ILE A 52 -3.75 1.98 7.50
N GLY A 53 -3.27 2.74 6.56
CA GLY A 53 -1.99 3.41 6.73
C GLY A 53 -1.37 3.77 5.40
N TYR A 54 -0.06 3.91 5.41
CA TYR A 54 0.72 4.32 4.24
C TYR A 54 1.89 3.38 4.05
N LEU A 55 2.41 3.32 2.84
CA LEU A 55 3.69 2.67 2.61
C LEU A 55 4.78 3.52 3.27
N PRO A 56 5.88 2.90 3.70
CA PRO A 56 7.00 3.66 4.24
C PRO A 56 7.46 4.73 3.26
N LYS A 57 7.86 5.87 3.79
CA LYS A 57 8.24 7.03 2.99
C LYS A 57 9.30 6.70 1.96
N GLU A 58 10.30 5.90 2.35
CA GLU A 58 11.40 5.54 1.48
C GLU A 58 10.92 4.69 0.30
N VAL A 59 9.96 3.81 0.55
CA VAL A 59 9.39 2.96 -0.49
C VAL A 59 8.53 3.81 -1.42
N ALA A 60 7.71 4.67 -0.85
CA ALA A 60 6.84 5.54 -1.62
C ALA A 60 7.64 6.45 -2.54
N ALA A 61 8.78 6.95 -2.06
CA ALA A 61 9.63 7.84 -2.85
C ALA A 61 10.14 7.17 -4.11
N VAL A 62 10.30 5.85 -4.09
CA VAL A 62 10.75 5.11 -5.26
C VAL A 62 9.58 4.74 -6.17
N ILE A 63 8.49 4.30 -5.58
CA ILE A 63 7.36 3.76 -6.33
C ILE A 63 6.45 4.83 -6.92
N ALA A 64 6.16 5.89 -6.16
CA ALA A 64 5.19 6.89 -6.60
C ALA A 64 5.54 7.54 -7.94
N PRO A 65 6.80 8.00 -8.16
CA PRO A 65 7.11 8.60 -9.45
C PRO A 65 6.93 7.64 -10.62
N LYS A 66 7.21 6.36 -10.40
CA LYS A 66 7.06 5.35 -11.43
C LYS A 66 5.60 5.06 -11.74
N LEU A 67 4.75 5.07 -10.71
CA LEU A 67 3.32 4.90 -10.91
C LEU A 67 2.77 6.10 -11.67
N ASP A 68 3.17 7.30 -11.27
CA ASP A 68 2.68 8.53 -11.89
C ASP A 68 3.11 8.65 -13.35
N ALA A 69 4.30 8.14 -13.67
CA ALA A 69 4.82 8.17 -15.03
C ALA A 69 4.31 7.02 -15.90
N GLY A 70 3.54 6.10 -15.33
CA GLY A 70 3.07 4.94 -16.07
C GLY A 70 4.14 3.90 -16.33
N GLU A 71 5.24 3.93 -15.59
CA GLU A 71 6.34 3.00 -15.75
C GLU A 71 6.18 1.74 -14.91
N LEU A 72 5.24 1.76 -13.99
CA LEU A 72 5.00 0.65 -13.08
C LEU A 72 3.50 0.47 -12.88
N GLU A 73 3.04 -0.76 -12.96
CA GLU A 73 1.66 -1.09 -12.68
C GLU A 73 1.63 -2.07 -11.52
N ILE A 74 0.76 -1.83 -10.56
CA ILE A 74 0.59 -2.75 -9.43
C ILE A 74 -0.41 -3.82 -9.87
N GLU A 75 0.04 -5.06 -9.99
CA GLU A 75 -0.83 -6.16 -10.37
C GLU A 75 -1.59 -6.71 -9.19
N GLN A 76 -0.92 -6.86 -8.07
CA GLN A 76 -1.51 -7.37 -6.84
C GLN A 76 -0.78 -6.80 -5.66
N ALA A 77 -1.51 -6.58 -4.57
CA ALA A 77 -0.90 -6.19 -3.31
C ALA A 77 -1.72 -6.81 -2.19
N TRP A 78 -1.05 -7.28 -1.15
CA TRP A 78 -1.77 -7.83 -0.01
C TRP A 78 -1.00 -7.61 1.28
N LEU A 79 -1.78 -7.57 2.36
CA LEU A 79 -1.25 -7.49 3.71
C LEU A 79 -0.94 -8.92 4.13
N ALA A 80 0.32 -9.26 4.20
CA ALA A 80 0.73 -10.63 4.48
C ALA A 80 0.55 -10.98 5.95
N SER A 81 0.84 -10.03 6.83
CA SER A 81 0.74 -10.27 8.26
C SER A 81 0.64 -8.95 9.00
N VAL A 82 0.13 -9.00 10.22
CA VAL A 82 0.08 -7.87 11.13
C VAL A 82 0.61 -8.34 12.48
N ASP A 83 1.48 -7.55 13.09
CA ASP A 83 1.93 -7.74 14.45
C ASP A 83 1.15 -6.75 15.31
N PRO A 84 0.10 -7.20 16.03
CA PRO A 84 -0.73 -6.27 16.81
C PRO A 84 0.01 -5.65 17.98
N VAL A 85 1.04 -6.33 18.48
CA VAL A 85 1.79 -5.84 19.63
C VAL A 85 2.59 -4.60 19.27
N HIS A 86 3.23 -4.62 18.10
CA HIS A 86 4.06 -3.52 17.64
C HIS A 86 3.37 -2.65 16.59
N ALA A 87 2.11 -2.93 16.28
CA ALA A 87 1.33 -2.20 15.29
C ALA A 87 2.08 -2.12 13.94
N LYS A 88 2.60 -3.26 13.49
CA LYS A 88 3.33 -3.34 12.23
C LYS A 88 2.63 -4.27 11.26
N GLY A 89 2.59 -3.87 10.01
CA GLY A 89 2.03 -4.68 8.95
C GLY A 89 3.02 -4.86 7.82
N GLU A 90 3.04 -6.07 7.25
CA GLU A 90 3.92 -6.37 6.13
C GLU A 90 3.10 -6.46 4.86
N ILE A 91 3.46 -5.64 3.88
CA ILE A 91 2.79 -5.60 2.58
C ILE A 91 3.68 -6.27 1.55
N VAL A 92 3.07 -7.13 0.75
CA VAL A 92 3.74 -7.73 -0.40
C VAL A 92 3.09 -7.14 -1.65
N VAL A 93 3.91 -6.65 -2.56
CA VAL A 93 3.43 -6.02 -3.78
C VAL A 93 4.01 -6.75 -4.98
N LYS A 94 3.15 -7.11 -5.91
CA LYS A 94 3.58 -7.66 -7.18
C LYS A 94 3.30 -6.60 -8.23
N GLY A 95 4.35 -6.08 -8.80
CA GLY A 95 4.25 -5.05 -9.83
C GLY A 95 4.76 -5.53 -11.16
N ARG A 96 4.39 -4.82 -12.21
CA ARG A 96 4.88 -5.08 -13.56
C ARG A 96 5.48 -3.82 -14.12
N LYS A 97 6.70 -3.94 -14.60
CA LYS A 97 7.36 -2.82 -15.23
C LYS A 97 6.76 -2.60 -16.59
N MET A 98 6.27 -1.40 -16.80
CA MET A 98 5.67 -1.03 -18.06
C MET A 98 6.75 -0.40 -18.91
N LYS A 99 6.94 -0.97 -20.13
CA LYS A 99 7.90 -0.38 -20.95
C LYS A 99 7.30 0.09 -22.18
N SER A 100 7.72 0.26 -22.79
CA SER A 100 7.22 0.55 -23.83
C SER A 100 6.77 1.45 -24.50
N LEU A 101 6.04 1.76 -24.28
CA LEU A 101 5.47 2.62 -24.93
C LEU A 101 6.36 3.59 -25.31
N GLN A 102 7.05 3.98 -24.52
CA GLN A 102 7.81 4.99 -24.71
C GLN A 102 8.77 4.75 -25.71
N LYS A 103 9.08 3.69 -25.77
CA LYS A 103 10.04 3.41 -26.55
C LYS A 103 9.70 3.39 -27.89
N ARG A 104 8.70 3.51 -28.19
CA ARG A 104 8.31 3.35 -29.37
C ARG A 104 8.45 4.27 -30.21
N GLU A 105 8.79 4.83 -30.10
CA GLU A 105 8.97 5.39 -30.82
C GLU A 105 9.06 5.42 -31.89
N ILE A 106 8.91 5.30 -32.12
CA ILE A 106 8.96 5.28 -33.02
C ILE A 106 9.09 5.49 -33.65
#